data_9cf6de45aa0e84d3227f8e6fd6beaa0e
#
_entry.id   9cf6de45aa0e84d3227f8e6fd6beaa0e
#
_cell.length_a   1.000
_cell.length_b   1.000
_cell.length_c   1.000
_cell.angle_alpha   90.00
_cell.angle_beta   90.00
_cell.angle_gamma   90.00
#
_symmetry.space_group_name_H-M   'P 1'
#
loop_
_entity.id
_entity.type
_entity.pdbx_description
1 polymer ?
#
loop_
_entity_poly.entity_id
_entity_poly.type
_entity_poly.pdbx_seq_one_letter_code
_entity_poly.pdbx_strand_id
1 'polypeptide(L)'
;MAKPSKEQVLLLDELRDFVINVMRDMPEWVDAKVERLRTIPLGVLRRNATQRHGVTRWRRGVDLHSLQPEDVEVIDIHPKMLNPQWRAYSAFVLHHEYIHALGLRAHNTLFRQFEAAWPGRTAGEHGVQFTEHLRLEKAIWLWCCPECEQEFPRQKPSRRKYRCRKCNTILLDKKNPNIALASNH
;
A
#
# COMPACT_ATOMS: atom_id res chain seq x y z
N MET A 1 13.25 5.37 -8.60
CA MET A 1 12.17 4.43 -8.93
C MET A 1 12.79 3.06 -9.14
N ALA A 2 12.10 1.99 -8.80
CA ALA A 2 12.49 0.65 -9.23
C ALA A 2 11.82 0.38 -10.59
N LYS A 3 12.56 -0.26 -11.50
CA LYS A 3 11.97 -0.69 -12.77
C LYS A 3 11.19 -1.98 -12.52
N PRO A 4 9.91 -2.08 -12.90
CA PRO A 4 9.15 -3.32 -12.76
C PRO A 4 9.73 -4.43 -13.65
N SER A 5 9.65 -5.68 -13.18
CA SER A 5 9.95 -6.85 -14.02
C SER A 5 8.86 -7.04 -15.08
N LYS A 6 9.13 -7.89 -16.09
CA LYS A 6 8.11 -8.21 -17.12
C LYS A 6 6.83 -8.79 -16.51
N GLU A 7 6.96 -9.67 -15.53
CA GLU A 7 5.83 -10.24 -14.79
C GLU A 7 5.05 -9.17 -14.03
N GLN A 8 5.76 -8.26 -13.34
CA GLN A 8 5.12 -7.15 -12.63
C GLN A 8 4.37 -6.20 -13.57
N VAL A 9 4.87 -5.97 -14.78
CA VAL A 9 4.15 -5.17 -15.79
C VAL A 9 2.81 -5.82 -16.13
N LEU A 10 2.78 -7.12 -16.40
CA LEU A 10 1.54 -7.85 -16.69
C LEU A 10 0.54 -7.75 -15.52
N LEU A 11 1.02 -7.97 -14.29
CA LEU A 11 0.16 -7.88 -13.10
C LEU A 11 -0.37 -6.45 -12.86
N LEU A 12 0.43 -5.42 -13.16
CA LEU A 12 0.00 -4.03 -13.09
C LEU A 12 -1.04 -3.69 -14.16
N ASP A 13 -0.91 -4.22 -15.37
CA ASP A 13 -1.87 -4.02 -16.45
C ASP A 13 -3.21 -4.73 -16.14
N GLU A 14 -3.17 -5.96 -15.64
CA GLU A 14 -4.37 -6.66 -15.15
C GLU A 14 -5.05 -5.91 -14.00
N LEU A 15 -4.26 -5.36 -13.07
CA LEU A 15 -4.77 -4.57 -11.95
C LEU A 15 -5.43 -3.28 -12.44
N ARG A 16 -4.81 -2.58 -13.42
CA ARG A 16 -5.37 -1.41 -14.09
C ARG A 16 -6.73 -1.71 -14.68
N ASP A 17 -6.81 -2.75 -15.51
CA ASP A 17 -8.03 -3.13 -16.21
C ASP A 17 -9.15 -3.46 -15.22
N PHE A 18 -8.83 -4.21 -14.17
CA PHE A 18 -9.78 -4.53 -13.13
C PHE A 18 -10.31 -3.26 -12.44
N VAL A 19 -9.43 -2.37 -11.99
CA VAL A 19 -9.82 -1.16 -11.24
C VAL A 19 -10.63 -0.20 -12.11
N ILE A 20 -10.22 0.04 -13.36
CA ILE A 20 -10.95 0.93 -14.27
C ILE A 20 -12.33 0.35 -14.60
N ASN A 21 -12.45 -0.96 -14.80
CA ASN A 21 -13.73 -1.60 -15.04
C ASN A 21 -14.68 -1.43 -13.84
N VAL A 22 -14.18 -1.63 -12.61
CA VAL A 22 -14.97 -1.39 -11.40
C VAL A 22 -15.38 0.08 -11.30
N MET A 23 -14.44 1.02 -11.48
CA MET A 23 -14.72 2.46 -11.43
C MET A 23 -15.79 2.89 -12.46
N ARG A 24 -15.77 2.32 -13.65
CA ARG A 24 -16.78 2.61 -14.70
C ARG A 24 -18.20 2.31 -14.25
N ASP A 25 -18.37 1.26 -13.45
CA ASP A 25 -19.67 0.80 -12.96
C ASP A 25 -20.09 1.52 -11.66
N MET A 26 -19.23 2.37 -11.09
CA MET A 26 -19.53 3.12 -9.87
C MET A 26 -20.26 4.44 -10.20
N PRO A 27 -21.39 4.73 -9.52
CA PRO A 27 -22.16 5.98 -9.75
C PRO A 27 -21.35 7.25 -9.54
N GLU A 28 -20.36 7.21 -8.62
CA GLU A 28 -19.52 8.35 -8.31
C GLU A 28 -18.65 8.81 -9.48
N TRP A 29 -18.42 7.94 -10.47
CA TRP A 29 -17.54 8.20 -11.61
C TRP A 29 -18.28 8.36 -12.94
N VAL A 30 -19.62 8.45 -12.93
CA VAL A 30 -20.44 8.50 -14.17
C VAL A 30 -20.03 9.65 -15.10
N ASP A 31 -19.69 10.80 -14.55
CA ASP A 31 -19.24 11.98 -15.30
C ASP A 31 -17.72 12.06 -15.46
N ALA A 32 -16.98 11.15 -14.82
CA ALA A 32 -15.53 11.14 -14.87
C ALA A 32 -15.02 10.40 -16.10
N LYS A 33 -13.99 10.95 -16.73
CA LYS A 33 -13.34 10.32 -17.88
C LYS A 33 -12.36 9.23 -17.41
N VAL A 34 -12.87 8.19 -16.72
CA VAL A 34 -12.04 7.12 -16.12
C VAL A 34 -11.19 6.37 -17.15
N GLU A 35 -11.61 6.31 -18.41
CA GLU A 35 -10.81 5.69 -19.49
C GLU A 35 -9.47 6.40 -19.73
N ARG A 36 -9.37 7.70 -19.41
CA ARG A 36 -8.10 8.44 -19.49
C ARG A 36 -7.03 7.89 -18.51
N LEU A 37 -7.47 7.23 -17.44
CA LEU A 37 -6.57 6.61 -16.47
C LEU A 37 -5.74 5.45 -17.08
N ARG A 38 -6.21 4.87 -18.20
CA ARG A 38 -5.47 3.79 -18.90
C ARG A 38 -4.13 4.26 -19.46
N THR A 39 -3.99 5.53 -19.73
CA THR A 39 -2.75 6.09 -20.30
C THR A 39 -1.68 6.36 -19.25
N ILE A 40 -2.04 6.32 -17.96
CA ILE A 40 -1.10 6.59 -16.88
C ILE A 40 -0.13 5.41 -16.75
N PRO A 41 1.20 5.65 -16.80
CA PRO A 41 2.18 4.62 -16.54
C PRO A 41 2.06 4.07 -15.11
N LEU A 42 2.08 2.74 -14.96
CA LEU A 42 2.17 2.09 -13.66
C LEU A 42 3.59 1.59 -13.41
N GLY A 43 4.04 1.72 -12.18
CA GLY A 43 5.35 1.31 -11.73
C GLY A 43 5.33 0.64 -10.36
N VAL A 44 6.52 0.37 -9.83
CA VAL A 44 6.67 -0.22 -8.50
C VAL A 44 7.52 0.64 -7.61
N LEU A 45 7.10 0.76 -6.34
CA LEU A 45 7.89 1.37 -5.29
C LEU A 45 9.16 0.56 -5.02
N ARG A 46 10.14 1.18 -4.37
CA ARG A 46 11.29 0.44 -3.85
C ARG A 46 10.81 -0.61 -2.84
N ARG A 47 11.36 -1.82 -2.92
CA ARG A 47 11.00 -2.97 -2.06
C ARG A 47 11.14 -2.69 -0.56
N ASN A 48 11.94 -1.71 -0.17
CA ASN A 48 12.14 -1.32 1.21
C ASN A 48 11.17 -0.23 1.72
N ALA A 49 10.24 0.26 0.91
CA ALA A 49 9.17 1.12 1.39
C ALA A 49 8.33 0.38 2.44
N THR A 50 8.02 1.02 3.57
CA THR A 50 7.24 0.40 4.67
C THR A 50 6.01 1.19 5.05
N GLN A 51 5.96 2.47 4.66
CA GLN A 51 4.87 3.39 5.03
C GLN A 51 4.05 3.84 3.82
N ARG A 52 4.55 3.60 2.60
CA ARG A 52 3.86 3.99 1.36
C ARG A 52 3.49 2.72 0.62
N HIS A 53 2.20 2.57 0.35
CA HIS A 53 1.65 1.42 -0.35
C HIS A 53 1.39 1.74 -1.82
N GLY A 54 0.98 2.98 -2.13
CA GLY A 54 0.90 3.57 -3.45
C GLY A 54 1.46 5.00 -3.43
N VAL A 55 1.77 5.56 -4.59
CA VAL A 55 2.19 6.96 -4.77
C VAL A 55 1.88 7.43 -6.18
N THR A 56 1.09 8.48 -6.31
CA THR A 56 0.93 9.23 -7.56
C THR A 56 2.02 10.29 -7.66
N ARG A 57 2.77 10.27 -8.78
CA ARG A 57 3.80 11.26 -9.08
C ARG A 57 3.36 12.12 -10.24
N TRP A 58 3.53 13.41 -10.07
CA TRP A 58 3.19 14.41 -11.07
C TRP A 58 4.41 14.82 -11.87
N ARG A 59 4.21 15.15 -13.12
CA ARG A 59 5.24 15.76 -13.99
C ARG A 59 5.69 17.09 -13.40
N ARG A 60 6.93 17.47 -13.67
CA ARG A 60 7.44 18.77 -13.22
C ARG A 60 6.76 19.91 -13.99
N GLY A 61 6.44 21.00 -13.26
CA GLY A 61 5.88 22.21 -13.85
C GLY A 61 4.39 22.19 -14.13
N VAL A 62 3.65 21.14 -13.72
CA VAL A 62 2.20 21.09 -13.86
C VAL A 62 1.53 22.06 -12.88
N ASP A 63 0.37 22.60 -13.30
CA ASP A 63 -0.46 23.43 -12.43
C ASP A 63 -1.18 22.53 -11.41
N LEU A 64 -0.82 22.70 -10.14
CA LEU A 64 -1.36 21.90 -9.04
C LEU A 64 -2.81 22.24 -8.68
N HIS A 65 -3.41 23.28 -9.29
CA HIS A 65 -4.81 23.67 -9.07
C HIS A 65 -5.76 23.10 -10.13
N SER A 66 -5.24 22.61 -11.27
CA SER A 66 -6.02 22.08 -12.37
C SER A 66 -5.49 20.76 -12.92
N LEU A 67 -5.14 19.85 -12.02
CA LEU A 67 -4.52 18.56 -12.36
C LEU A 67 -5.44 17.66 -13.18
N GLN A 68 -4.84 17.00 -14.17
CA GLN A 68 -5.50 16.06 -15.07
C GLN A 68 -4.72 14.72 -15.09
N PRO A 69 -5.34 13.61 -15.50
CA PRO A 69 -4.64 12.32 -15.62
C PRO A 69 -3.36 12.39 -16.45
N GLU A 70 -3.30 13.23 -17.46
CA GLU A 70 -2.15 13.42 -18.35
C GLU A 70 -0.96 14.09 -17.66
N ASP A 71 -1.20 14.79 -16.54
CA ASP A 71 -0.16 15.41 -15.73
C ASP A 71 0.57 14.41 -14.84
N VAL A 72 0.03 13.19 -14.70
CA VAL A 72 0.65 12.13 -13.93
C VAL A 72 1.84 11.56 -14.69
N GLU A 73 3.01 11.54 -14.04
CA GLU A 73 4.21 10.92 -14.57
C GLU A 73 4.12 9.39 -14.44
N VAL A 74 3.72 8.90 -13.26
CA VAL A 74 3.60 7.48 -12.94
C VAL A 74 2.82 7.29 -11.63
N ILE A 75 2.11 6.18 -11.52
CA ILE A 75 1.61 5.68 -10.26
C ILE A 75 2.40 4.44 -9.87
N ASP A 76 3.10 4.51 -8.74
CA ASP A 76 3.87 3.40 -8.20
C ASP A 76 3.06 2.65 -7.14
N ILE A 77 2.99 1.31 -7.24
CA ILE A 77 2.38 0.41 -6.25
C ILE A 77 3.48 -0.40 -5.55
N HIS A 78 3.31 -0.71 -4.27
CA HIS A 78 4.29 -1.52 -3.55
C HIS A 78 4.37 -2.93 -4.16
N PRO A 79 5.58 -3.44 -4.56
CA PRO A 79 5.72 -4.67 -5.35
C PRO A 79 5.14 -5.92 -4.67
N LYS A 80 5.10 -5.97 -3.35
CA LYS A 80 4.50 -7.09 -2.60
C LYS A 80 2.98 -7.13 -2.66
N MET A 81 2.34 -6.01 -2.99
CA MET A 81 0.90 -5.95 -3.20
C MET A 81 0.46 -6.64 -4.49
N LEU A 82 1.39 -6.89 -5.41
CA LEU A 82 1.13 -7.68 -6.62
C LEU A 82 1.01 -9.20 -6.34
N ASN A 83 1.29 -9.64 -5.12
CA ASN A 83 1.03 -11.01 -4.70
C ASN A 83 -0.50 -11.25 -4.61
N PRO A 84 -1.02 -12.41 -5.06
CA PRO A 84 -2.46 -12.72 -5.06
C PRO A 84 -3.18 -12.51 -3.73
N GLN A 85 -2.53 -12.78 -2.60
CA GLN A 85 -3.09 -12.57 -1.26
C GLN A 85 -3.45 -11.10 -0.97
N TRP A 86 -2.82 -10.13 -1.66
CA TRP A 86 -3.06 -8.70 -1.49
C TRP A 86 -3.85 -8.06 -2.63
N ARG A 87 -4.36 -8.89 -3.58
CA ARG A 87 -5.00 -8.37 -4.80
C ARG A 87 -6.14 -7.38 -4.52
N ALA A 88 -7.02 -7.70 -3.56
CA ALA A 88 -8.13 -6.82 -3.20
C ALA A 88 -7.63 -5.48 -2.62
N TYR A 89 -6.57 -5.53 -1.82
CA TYR A 89 -5.96 -4.33 -1.27
C TYR A 89 -5.19 -3.53 -2.32
N SER A 90 -4.48 -4.18 -3.25
CA SER A 90 -3.86 -3.53 -4.40
C SER A 90 -4.87 -2.72 -5.22
N ALA A 91 -6.01 -3.32 -5.50
CA ALA A 91 -7.07 -2.67 -6.27
C ALA A 91 -7.60 -1.43 -5.54
N PHE A 92 -7.83 -1.53 -4.24
CA PHE A 92 -8.22 -0.39 -3.42
C PHE A 92 -7.14 0.72 -3.46
N VAL A 93 -5.87 0.38 -3.29
CA VAL A 93 -4.78 1.38 -3.31
C VAL A 93 -4.65 2.01 -4.69
N LEU A 94 -4.78 1.24 -5.78
CA LEU A 94 -4.76 1.83 -7.12
C LEU A 94 -5.96 2.75 -7.36
N HIS A 95 -7.16 2.39 -6.88
CA HIS A 95 -8.32 3.28 -6.89
C HIS A 95 -8.02 4.59 -6.12
N HIS A 96 -7.45 4.52 -4.92
CA HIS A 96 -7.02 5.70 -4.14
C HIS A 96 -6.07 6.60 -4.95
N GLU A 97 -5.07 6.03 -5.62
CA GLU A 97 -4.14 6.79 -6.47
C GLU A 97 -4.82 7.37 -7.71
N TYR A 98 -5.83 6.70 -8.26
CA TYR A 98 -6.64 7.22 -9.36
C TYR A 98 -7.54 8.39 -8.94
N ILE A 99 -8.03 8.43 -7.70
CA ILE A 99 -8.72 9.61 -7.16
C ILE A 99 -7.77 10.83 -7.19
N HIS A 100 -6.51 10.63 -6.81
CA HIS A 100 -5.49 11.68 -6.96
C HIS A 100 -5.31 12.08 -8.42
N ALA A 101 -5.16 11.13 -9.32
CA ALA A 101 -4.95 11.36 -10.75
C ALA A 101 -6.14 12.12 -11.40
N LEU A 102 -7.34 11.99 -10.86
CA LEU A 102 -8.52 12.74 -11.27
C LEU A 102 -8.62 14.16 -10.65
N GLY A 103 -7.54 14.63 -10.00
CA GLY A 103 -7.39 16.01 -9.53
C GLY A 103 -7.61 16.23 -8.03
N LEU A 104 -8.00 15.22 -7.26
CA LEU A 104 -8.23 15.33 -5.82
C LEU A 104 -6.95 15.08 -5.01
N ARG A 105 -6.11 16.09 -4.83
CA ARG A 105 -4.82 15.96 -4.11
C ARG A 105 -4.98 15.76 -2.61
N ALA A 106 -5.90 16.50 -1.99
CA ALA A 106 -6.07 16.48 -0.54
C ALA A 106 -7.05 15.40 -0.13
N HIS A 107 -6.73 14.67 0.94
CA HIS A 107 -7.63 13.69 1.56
C HIS A 107 -8.76 14.36 2.36
N ASN A 108 -9.48 15.30 1.71
CA ASN A 108 -10.63 16.01 2.26
C ASN A 108 -11.90 15.12 2.29
N THR A 109 -13.03 15.69 2.69
CA THR A 109 -14.31 14.97 2.77
C THR A 109 -14.71 14.35 1.43
N LEU A 110 -14.57 15.10 0.33
CA LEU A 110 -14.92 14.61 -1.01
C LEU A 110 -14.03 13.44 -1.42
N PHE A 111 -12.72 13.55 -1.20
CA PHE A 111 -11.80 12.43 -1.44
C PHE A 111 -12.21 11.17 -0.65
N ARG A 112 -12.55 11.34 0.64
CA ARG A 112 -12.96 10.22 1.49
C ARG A 112 -14.29 9.59 1.06
N GLN A 113 -15.20 10.37 0.50
CA GLN A 113 -16.44 9.84 -0.09
C GLN A 113 -16.14 8.94 -1.29
N PHE A 114 -15.31 9.39 -2.23
CA PHE A 114 -14.89 8.58 -3.38
C PHE A 114 -14.11 7.33 -2.95
N GLU A 115 -13.20 7.47 -1.99
CA GLU A 115 -12.44 6.33 -1.46
C GLU A 115 -13.37 5.29 -0.82
N ALA A 116 -14.36 5.73 -0.02
CA ALA A 116 -15.31 4.86 0.67
C ALA A 116 -16.32 4.18 -0.27
N ALA A 117 -16.55 4.74 -1.44
CA ALA A 117 -17.44 4.16 -2.46
C ALA A 117 -16.86 2.89 -3.11
N TRP A 118 -15.55 2.62 -2.96
CA TRP A 118 -14.94 1.40 -3.50
C TRP A 118 -15.62 0.14 -2.95
N PRO A 119 -16.09 -0.79 -3.82
CA PRO A 119 -16.73 -2.00 -3.38
C PRO A 119 -15.73 -2.94 -2.67
N GLY A 120 -16.02 -3.32 -1.44
CA GLY A 120 -15.19 -4.26 -0.69
C GLY A 120 -14.88 -3.81 0.75
N ARG A 121 -13.94 -4.52 1.40
CA ARG A 121 -13.56 -4.24 2.78
C ARG A 121 -12.87 -2.89 2.92
N THR A 122 -13.11 -2.25 4.06
CA THR A 122 -12.51 -0.97 4.40
C THR A 122 -10.98 -1.02 4.38
N ALA A 123 -10.38 -0.04 3.73
CA ALA A 123 -8.93 0.06 3.58
C ALA A 123 -8.15 0.08 4.89
N GLY A 124 -8.76 0.57 5.96
CA GLY A 124 -8.10 0.65 7.26
C GLY A 124 -7.59 -0.69 7.76
N GLU A 125 -8.40 -1.74 7.65
CA GLU A 125 -8.02 -3.10 8.07
C GLU A 125 -6.90 -3.68 7.21
N HIS A 126 -7.02 -3.58 5.89
CA HIS A 126 -6.02 -4.11 4.97
C HIS A 126 -4.69 -3.36 5.05
N GLY A 127 -4.72 -2.03 5.21
CA GLY A 127 -3.52 -1.20 5.32
C GLY A 127 -2.70 -1.53 6.57
N VAL A 128 -3.38 -1.74 7.70
CA VAL A 128 -2.74 -2.18 8.95
C VAL A 128 -2.11 -3.56 8.78
N GLN A 129 -2.87 -4.54 8.27
CA GLN A 129 -2.39 -5.91 8.04
C GLN A 129 -1.18 -5.95 7.10
N PHE A 130 -1.22 -5.19 5.99
CA PHE A 130 -0.11 -5.12 5.05
C PHE A 130 1.13 -4.47 5.68
N THR A 131 0.95 -3.40 6.44
CA THR A 131 2.05 -2.75 7.17
C THR A 131 2.69 -3.70 8.19
N GLU A 132 1.88 -4.45 8.92
CA GLU A 132 2.36 -5.45 9.89
C GLU A 132 3.11 -6.58 9.19
N HIS A 133 2.58 -7.08 8.06
CA HIS A 133 3.27 -8.06 7.22
C HIS A 133 4.66 -7.56 6.78
N LEU A 134 4.75 -6.32 6.27
CA LEU A 134 6.04 -5.72 5.87
C LEU A 134 7.01 -5.54 7.05
N ARG A 135 6.49 -5.22 8.23
CA ARG A 135 7.31 -5.09 9.45
C ARG A 135 7.82 -6.43 9.91
N LEU A 136 6.96 -7.46 9.90
CA LEU A 136 7.30 -8.82 10.30
C LEU A 136 8.40 -9.42 9.41
N GLU A 137 8.29 -9.27 8.10
CA GLU A 137 9.29 -9.77 7.16
C GLU A 137 10.67 -9.12 7.34
N LYS A 138 10.72 -7.85 7.75
CA LYS A 138 11.98 -7.13 7.96
C LYS A 138 12.53 -7.30 9.37
N ALA A 139 11.71 -7.70 10.33
CA ALA A 139 12.09 -7.73 11.74
C ALA A 139 13.15 -8.77 12.00
N ILE A 140 14.24 -8.37 12.64
CA ILE A 140 15.30 -9.27 13.14
C ILE A 140 14.89 -9.86 14.48
N TRP A 141 14.13 -9.11 15.25
CA TRP A 141 13.71 -9.46 16.60
C TRP A 141 12.19 -9.34 16.72
N LEU A 142 11.62 -10.22 17.55
CA LEU A 142 10.27 -10.12 18.06
C LEU A 142 10.36 -9.80 19.55
N TRP A 143 9.77 -8.68 19.98
CA TRP A 143 9.60 -8.40 21.38
C TRP A 143 8.29 -9.02 21.83
N CYS A 144 8.37 -10.08 22.62
CA CYS A 144 7.22 -10.89 23.03
C CYS A 144 6.78 -10.55 24.44
N CYS A 145 5.48 -10.38 24.64
CA CYS A 145 4.91 -10.26 25.97
C CYS A 145 4.63 -11.65 26.55
N PRO A 146 5.20 -12.02 27.72
CA PRO A 146 4.95 -13.35 28.30
C PRO A 146 3.54 -13.52 28.87
N GLU A 147 2.80 -12.44 29.09
CA GLU A 147 1.45 -12.44 29.64
C GLU A 147 0.35 -12.60 28.57
N CYS A 148 0.40 -11.79 27.51
CA CYS A 148 -0.63 -11.76 26.45
C CYS A 148 -0.14 -12.28 25.11
N GLU A 149 1.07 -12.81 25.06
CA GLU A 149 1.72 -13.43 23.89
C GLU A 149 1.86 -12.49 22.68
N GLN A 150 1.51 -11.20 22.82
CA GLN A 150 1.62 -10.24 21.75
C GLN A 150 3.07 -10.06 21.33
N GLU A 151 3.33 -10.17 20.02
CA GLU A 151 4.64 -10.01 19.43
C GLU A 151 4.75 -8.64 18.74
N PHE A 152 5.90 -7.98 18.88
CA PHE A 152 6.20 -6.69 18.29
C PHE A 152 7.43 -6.81 17.40
N PRO A 153 7.29 -6.79 16.05
CA PRO A 153 8.42 -6.87 15.12
C PRO A 153 9.38 -5.68 15.25
N ARG A 154 10.69 -5.95 15.41
CA ARG A 154 11.72 -4.91 15.62
C ARG A 154 13.03 -5.26 14.92
N GLN A 155 13.84 -4.21 14.65
CA GLN A 155 15.19 -4.37 14.08
C GLN A 155 16.25 -4.65 15.16
N LYS A 156 16.00 -4.23 16.39
CA LYS A 156 16.94 -4.33 17.52
C LYS A 156 16.28 -5.04 18.70
N PRO A 157 17.06 -5.73 19.55
CA PRO A 157 16.53 -6.34 20.76
C PRO A 157 16.06 -5.27 21.76
N SER A 158 15.07 -5.61 22.57
CA SER A 158 14.53 -4.75 23.64
C SER A 158 15.53 -4.60 24.78
N ARG A 159 16.34 -5.62 25.02
CA ARG A 159 17.23 -5.75 26.17
C ARG A 159 16.50 -5.53 27.50
N ARG A 160 15.24 -5.95 27.56
CA ARG A 160 14.33 -5.80 28.71
C ARG A 160 14.04 -4.33 29.10
N LYS A 161 14.26 -3.36 28.21
CA LYS A 161 14.04 -1.93 28.46
C LYS A 161 12.60 -1.49 28.24
N TYR A 162 11.76 -2.32 27.62
CA TYR A 162 10.40 -1.95 27.21
C TYR A 162 9.37 -2.87 27.87
N ARG A 163 8.18 -2.32 28.08
CA ARG A 163 7.05 -3.00 28.67
C ARG A 163 5.89 -3.11 27.67
N CYS A 164 5.11 -4.17 27.79
CA CYS A 164 3.87 -4.35 27.05
C CYS A 164 2.89 -3.23 27.43
N ARG A 165 2.29 -2.58 26.43
CA ARG A 165 1.31 -1.50 26.69
C ARG A 165 0.01 -2.02 27.33
N LYS A 166 -0.34 -3.29 27.10
CA LYS A 166 -1.56 -3.93 27.60
C LYS A 166 -1.38 -4.48 29.01
N CYS A 167 -0.28 -5.19 29.26
CA CYS A 167 -0.07 -5.94 30.51
C CYS A 167 0.96 -5.30 31.43
N ASN A 168 1.66 -4.26 31.00
CA ASN A 168 2.77 -3.61 31.71
C ASN A 168 3.93 -4.56 32.09
N THR A 169 3.99 -5.75 31.51
CA THR A 169 5.03 -6.75 31.74
C THR A 169 6.24 -6.47 30.86
N ILE A 170 7.46 -6.77 31.33
CA ILE A 170 8.71 -6.60 30.58
C ILE A 170 8.68 -7.50 29.33
N LEU A 171 8.98 -6.91 28.17
CA LEU A 171 9.05 -7.63 26.91
C LEU A 171 10.35 -8.45 26.82
N LEU A 172 10.20 -9.67 26.32
CA LEU A 172 11.30 -10.61 26.08
C LEU A 172 11.71 -10.58 24.61
N ASP A 173 13.01 -10.77 24.35
CA ASP A 173 13.54 -10.79 23.00
C ASP A 173 13.56 -12.22 22.44
N LYS A 174 12.96 -12.42 21.27
CA LYS A 174 13.01 -13.64 20.48
C LYS A 174 13.57 -13.32 19.09
N LYS A 175 14.42 -14.15 18.54
CA LYS A 175 14.83 -14.02 17.12
C LYS A 175 13.63 -14.30 16.22
N ASN A 176 13.47 -13.49 15.16
CA ASN A 176 12.44 -13.74 14.19
C ASN A 176 12.79 -15.00 13.36
N PRO A 177 12.00 -16.08 13.42
CA PRO A 177 12.31 -17.32 12.71
C PRO A 177 12.31 -17.15 11.19
N ASN A 178 11.56 -16.18 10.67
CA ASN A 178 11.40 -15.95 9.23
C ASN A 178 12.67 -15.38 8.56
N ILE A 179 13.64 -14.85 9.33
CA ILE A 179 14.91 -14.37 8.77
C ILE A 179 15.82 -15.53 8.33
N ALA A 180 15.80 -16.64 9.02
CA ALA A 180 16.61 -17.80 8.69
C ALA A 180 16.29 -18.39 7.31
N LEU A 181 15.04 -18.19 6.84
CA LEU A 181 14.57 -18.65 5.52
C LEU A 181 14.94 -17.69 4.38
N ALA A 182 15.16 -16.40 4.68
CA ALA A 182 15.46 -15.39 3.67
C ALA A 182 16.95 -15.29 3.29
N SER A 183 17.85 -15.93 4.07
CA SER A 183 19.29 -15.92 3.83
C SER A 183 19.79 -17.02 2.88
N ASN A 184 18.89 -17.91 2.41
CA ASN A 184 19.22 -19.06 1.56
C ASN A 184 18.70 -18.92 0.10
N HIS A 185 18.43 -17.68 -0.36
CA HIS A 185 18.02 -17.44 -1.74
C HIS A 185 18.78 -16.29 -2.37
#